data_aea26e3d836396d5fb91888ff215327b
#
_entry.id   aea26e3d836396d5fb91888ff215327b
#
_cell.length_a   1.000
_cell.length_b   1.000
_cell.length_c   1.000
_cell.angle_alpha   90.00
_cell.angle_beta   90.00
_cell.angle_gamma   90.00
#
_symmetry.space_group_name_H-M   'P 1'
#
loop_
_entity.id
_entity.type
_entity.pdbx_description
1 polymer ?
#
loop_
_entity_poly.entity_id
_entity_poly.type
_entity_poly.pdbx_seq_one_letter_code
_entity_poly.pdbx_strand_id
1 'polypeptide(L)'
;VVFQANAEVEATFAQHNIEIFKIGSAIDGDAFTVINGEDSLTFSVATLRDTWYKTSFLLDSKQSKNGMAQARFENYKNQKLQFSFPSHFDGKLPVIDASKPRPKAAIIREKGSNSEREMANAMYLAGFDVKDVHMTDLISGRETLEGIQFIGAVGGFSNSDVLGSAKGWAGAFLYNEKANTALKNFFKREDTLSVGICNGCQLMMELELITPEHEVHGKMHHNTSNKHESGFTSVTVQKNNSVMLSTLEGTTLGVWISHGEGKFKLPYSEDKYNIVAKYAYE
;
A
#
# COMPACT_ATOMS: atom_id res chain seq x y z
N VAL A 1 -22.25 0.32 16.65
CA VAL A 1 -20.93 -0.26 16.31
C VAL A 1 -20.71 -1.45 17.21
N VAL A 2 -20.18 -2.57 16.66
CA VAL A 2 -19.76 -3.74 17.44
C VAL A 2 -18.23 -3.77 17.42
N PHE A 3 -17.59 -3.99 18.57
CA PHE A 3 -16.15 -4.09 18.71
C PHE A 3 -15.77 -5.09 19.82
N GLN A 4 -14.57 -5.62 19.74
CA GLN A 4 -13.99 -6.47 20.77
C GLN A 4 -13.13 -5.60 21.70
N ALA A 5 -13.32 -5.74 23.02
CA ALA A 5 -12.59 -4.99 24.02
C ALA A 5 -12.45 -5.79 25.34
N ASN A 6 -11.54 -5.33 26.18
CA ASN A 6 -11.42 -5.81 27.56
C ASN A 6 -12.39 -5.08 28.51
N ALA A 7 -12.46 -5.51 29.76
CA ALA A 7 -13.36 -4.94 30.76
C ALA A 7 -13.05 -3.47 31.11
N GLU A 8 -11.85 -2.96 30.88
CA GLU A 8 -11.48 -1.56 31.17
C GLU A 8 -12.21 -0.56 30.28
N VAL A 9 -12.64 -1.03 29.10
CA VAL A 9 -13.37 -0.18 28.14
C VAL A 9 -14.75 0.22 28.69
N GLU A 10 -15.42 -0.64 29.45
CA GLU A 10 -16.71 -0.30 30.06
C GLU A 10 -16.60 0.95 30.97
N ALA A 11 -15.54 1.01 31.79
CA ALA A 11 -15.28 2.16 32.66
C ALA A 11 -14.99 3.43 31.87
N THR A 12 -14.24 3.32 30.77
CA THR A 12 -13.90 4.46 29.88
C THR A 12 -15.16 5.03 29.22
N PHE A 13 -16.04 4.19 28.70
CA PHE A 13 -17.29 4.65 28.08
C PHE A 13 -18.24 5.27 29.11
N ALA A 14 -18.32 4.70 30.34
CA ALA A 14 -19.10 5.27 31.41
C ALA A 14 -18.64 6.67 31.82
N GLN A 15 -17.30 6.93 31.85
CA GLN A 15 -16.76 8.27 32.14
C GLN A 15 -17.18 9.30 31.09
N HIS A 16 -17.46 8.88 29.88
CA HIS A 16 -17.89 9.75 28.79
C HIS A 16 -19.41 9.75 28.57
N ASN A 17 -20.19 9.14 29.50
CA ASN A 17 -21.65 9.00 29.42
C ASN A 17 -22.09 8.31 28.09
N ILE A 18 -21.35 7.33 27.63
CA ILE A 18 -21.67 6.54 26.44
C ILE A 18 -22.18 5.18 26.90
N GLU A 19 -23.41 4.87 26.51
CA GLU A 19 -24.03 3.58 26.82
C GLU A 19 -23.45 2.47 25.95
N ILE A 20 -23.08 1.35 26.56
CA ILE A 20 -22.60 0.15 25.88
C ILE A 20 -23.29 -1.11 26.41
N PHE A 21 -23.40 -2.11 25.55
CA PHE A 21 -23.99 -3.40 25.87
C PHE A 21 -23.01 -4.51 25.57
N LYS A 22 -22.75 -5.38 26.55
CA LYS A 22 -21.99 -6.59 26.34
C LYS A 22 -22.88 -7.63 25.65
N ILE A 23 -22.64 -7.92 24.38
CA ILE A 23 -23.45 -8.83 23.56
C ILE A 23 -22.88 -10.25 23.50
N GLY A 24 -21.65 -10.47 23.97
CA GLY A 24 -20.99 -11.77 23.94
C GLY A 24 -19.54 -11.74 24.35
N SER A 25 -18.83 -12.83 24.09
CA SER A 25 -17.40 -12.98 24.32
C SER A 25 -16.76 -13.70 23.13
N ALA A 26 -15.55 -13.30 22.76
CA ALA A 26 -14.73 -14.05 21.79
C ALA A 26 -14.22 -15.32 22.47
N ILE A 27 -14.28 -16.42 21.72
CA ILE A 27 -13.77 -17.73 22.12
C ILE A 27 -12.84 -18.29 21.05
N ASP A 28 -11.95 -19.17 21.42
CA ASP A 28 -11.12 -19.89 20.47
C ASP A 28 -11.93 -20.98 19.75
N GLY A 29 -11.62 -21.24 18.48
CA GLY A 29 -12.20 -22.31 17.67
C GLY A 29 -13.11 -21.81 16.55
N ASP A 30 -13.86 -22.74 15.95
CA ASP A 30 -14.72 -22.50 14.78
C ASP A 30 -16.22 -22.39 15.12
N ALA A 31 -16.57 -22.19 16.39
CA ALA A 31 -17.97 -22.11 16.83
C ALA A 31 -18.43 -20.65 16.95
N PHE A 32 -19.59 -20.35 16.38
CA PHE A 32 -20.36 -19.14 16.62
C PHE A 32 -21.71 -19.53 17.21
N THR A 33 -21.92 -19.20 18.48
CA THR A 33 -23.13 -19.59 19.23
C THR A 33 -23.98 -18.35 19.57
N VAL A 34 -25.22 -18.39 19.19
CA VAL A 34 -26.24 -17.41 19.57
C VAL A 34 -27.13 -18.01 20.68
N ILE A 35 -27.26 -17.29 21.79
CA ILE A 35 -28.07 -17.73 22.95
C ILE A 35 -29.18 -16.70 23.13
N ASN A 36 -30.41 -17.16 23.24
CA ASN A 36 -31.58 -16.35 23.57
C ASN A 36 -32.43 -17.07 24.61
N GLY A 37 -32.23 -16.73 25.86
CA GLY A 37 -32.87 -17.44 27.00
C GLY A 37 -32.35 -18.89 27.07
N GLU A 38 -33.24 -19.86 26.96
CA GLU A 38 -32.93 -21.30 26.93
C GLU A 38 -32.56 -21.82 25.53
N ASP A 39 -32.84 -21.06 24.49
CA ASP A 39 -32.54 -21.43 23.12
C ASP A 39 -31.10 -21.15 22.76
N SER A 40 -30.47 -22.09 22.06
CA SER A 40 -29.09 -21.96 21.58
C SER A 40 -28.94 -22.48 20.15
N LEU A 41 -28.29 -21.70 19.29
CA LEU A 41 -27.96 -22.04 17.93
C LEU A 41 -26.44 -21.94 17.76
N THR A 42 -25.83 -23.01 17.26
CA THR A 42 -24.37 -23.04 17.02
C THR A 42 -24.10 -23.27 15.54
N PHE A 43 -23.20 -22.48 15.01
CA PHE A 43 -22.76 -22.48 13.62
C PHE A 43 -21.24 -22.67 13.54
N SER A 44 -20.75 -23.31 12.48
CA SER A 44 -19.34 -23.29 12.10
C SER A 44 -19.05 -21.95 11.40
N VAL A 45 -18.06 -21.21 11.89
CA VAL A 45 -17.59 -19.94 11.29
C VAL A 45 -17.08 -20.18 9.88
N ALA A 46 -16.34 -21.27 9.65
CA ALA A 46 -15.86 -21.65 8.32
C ALA A 46 -17.01 -21.89 7.34
N THR A 47 -18.06 -22.60 7.78
CA THR A 47 -19.25 -22.83 6.93
C THR A 47 -20.02 -21.56 6.63
N LEU A 48 -20.22 -20.70 7.64
CA LEU A 48 -20.87 -19.41 7.44
C LEU A 48 -20.08 -18.52 6.46
N ARG A 49 -18.78 -18.48 6.60
CA ARG A 49 -17.89 -17.74 5.71
C ARG A 49 -17.97 -18.27 4.28
N ASP A 50 -17.89 -19.57 4.07
CA ASP A 50 -17.97 -20.17 2.74
C ASP A 50 -19.33 -19.89 2.09
N THR A 51 -20.41 -19.95 2.87
CA THR A 51 -21.76 -19.62 2.41
C THR A 51 -21.86 -18.15 1.99
N TRP A 52 -21.36 -17.24 2.81
CA TRP A 52 -21.37 -15.80 2.54
C TRP A 52 -20.53 -15.44 1.32
N TYR A 53 -19.34 -16.03 1.18
CA TYR A 53 -18.41 -15.71 0.11
C TYR A 53 -18.74 -16.39 -1.23
N LYS A 54 -19.58 -17.43 -1.22
CA LYS A 54 -19.89 -18.23 -2.42
C LYS A 54 -20.38 -17.40 -3.61
N THR A 55 -21.23 -16.41 -3.39
CA THR A 55 -21.72 -15.54 -4.47
C THR A 55 -20.58 -14.73 -5.09
N SER A 56 -19.71 -14.14 -4.28
CA SER A 56 -18.53 -13.42 -4.74
C SER A 56 -17.57 -14.33 -5.49
N PHE A 57 -17.37 -15.56 -5.02
CA PHE A 57 -16.56 -16.56 -5.70
C PHE A 57 -17.13 -16.94 -7.09
N LEU A 58 -18.45 -17.12 -7.21
CA LEU A 58 -19.09 -17.42 -8.49
C LEU A 58 -18.93 -16.29 -9.51
N LEU A 59 -18.99 -15.04 -9.05
CA LEU A 59 -18.72 -13.87 -9.88
C LEU A 59 -17.23 -13.81 -10.26
N ASP A 60 -16.36 -13.99 -9.29
CA ASP A 60 -14.91 -14.00 -9.48
C ASP A 60 -14.46 -15.07 -10.49
N SER A 61 -15.08 -16.26 -10.46
CA SER A 61 -14.82 -17.36 -11.42
C SER A 61 -15.13 -16.99 -12.88
N LYS A 62 -15.98 -16.00 -13.10
CA LYS A 62 -16.28 -15.47 -14.44
C LYS A 62 -15.29 -14.38 -14.89
N GLN A 63 -14.65 -13.72 -13.96
CA GLN A 63 -13.75 -12.58 -14.21
C GLN A 63 -12.27 -12.99 -14.19
N SER A 64 -11.89 -13.89 -13.28
CA SER A 64 -10.52 -14.35 -13.11
C SER A 64 -10.16 -15.46 -14.08
N LYS A 65 -8.93 -15.43 -14.59
CA LYS A 65 -8.34 -16.50 -15.40
C LYS A 65 -7.48 -17.46 -14.56
N ASN A 66 -7.06 -18.54 -15.20
CA ASN A 66 -6.05 -19.47 -14.68
C ASN A 66 -6.41 -20.14 -13.32
N GLY A 67 -7.71 -20.31 -13.03
CA GLY A 67 -8.15 -20.93 -11.78
C GLY A 67 -7.95 -20.08 -10.53
N MET A 68 -7.56 -18.80 -10.67
CA MET A 68 -7.22 -17.92 -9.52
C MET A 68 -8.39 -17.68 -8.57
N ALA A 69 -9.63 -17.67 -9.08
CA ALA A 69 -10.82 -17.55 -8.22
C ALA A 69 -10.96 -18.74 -7.28
N GLN A 70 -10.76 -19.96 -7.80
CA GLN A 70 -10.82 -21.19 -7.01
C GLN A 70 -9.69 -21.22 -5.97
N ALA A 71 -8.46 -20.94 -6.40
CA ALA A 71 -7.31 -20.88 -5.51
C ALA A 71 -7.52 -19.88 -4.36
N ARG A 72 -8.05 -18.69 -4.65
CA ARG A 72 -8.38 -17.67 -3.64
C ARG A 72 -9.44 -18.15 -2.66
N PHE A 73 -10.53 -18.75 -3.19
CA PHE A 73 -11.62 -19.27 -2.36
C PHE A 73 -11.18 -20.38 -1.39
N GLU A 74 -10.27 -21.24 -1.83
CA GLU A 74 -9.73 -22.35 -1.02
C GLU A 74 -8.62 -21.91 -0.06
N ASN A 75 -7.79 -20.94 -0.46
CA ASN A 75 -6.57 -20.57 0.26
C ASN A 75 -6.78 -19.55 1.39
N TYR A 76 -7.92 -18.85 1.46
CA TYR A 76 -8.10 -17.78 2.47
C TYR A 76 -7.88 -18.26 3.90
N LYS A 77 -8.29 -19.49 4.23
CA LYS A 77 -8.13 -20.12 5.56
C LYS A 77 -6.70 -20.51 5.89
N ASN A 78 -5.81 -20.51 4.90
CA ASN A 78 -4.39 -20.78 5.06
C ASN A 78 -3.58 -19.47 5.22
N GLN A 79 -4.21 -18.32 5.00
CA GLN A 79 -3.58 -17.02 5.18
C GLN A 79 -3.53 -16.68 6.67
N LYS A 80 -2.40 -16.93 7.29
CA LYS A 80 -2.14 -16.50 8.66
C LYS A 80 -1.72 -15.04 8.66
N LEU A 81 -2.66 -14.14 8.93
CA LEU A 81 -2.37 -12.72 9.14
C LEU A 81 -1.60 -12.58 10.47
N GLN A 82 -0.34 -12.92 10.46
CA GLN A 82 0.58 -12.74 11.58
C GLN A 82 1.44 -11.52 11.31
N PHE A 83 1.44 -10.60 12.26
CA PHE A 83 2.23 -9.39 12.20
C PHE A 83 3.34 -9.43 13.24
N SER A 84 4.49 -8.90 12.89
CA SER A 84 5.59 -8.68 13.82
C SER A 84 6.17 -7.30 13.60
N PHE A 85 6.45 -6.61 14.70
CA PHE A 85 7.04 -5.27 14.68
C PHE A 85 8.42 -5.31 15.35
N PRO A 86 9.34 -4.39 14.99
CA PRO A 86 10.60 -4.30 15.68
C PRO A 86 10.40 -3.91 17.15
N SER A 87 11.27 -4.37 18.04
CA SER A 87 11.15 -4.15 19.48
C SER A 87 11.13 -2.67 19.91
N HIS A 88 11.66 -1.79 19.08
CA HIS A 88 11.66 -0.34 19.31
C HIS A 88 10.38 0.36 18.81
N PHE A 89 9.49 -0.34 18.12
CA PHE A 89 8.23 0.24 17.62
C PHE A 89 7.17 0.24 18.73
N ASP A 90 6.78 1.40 19.17
CA ASP A 90 5.79 1.60 20.24
C ASP A 90 4.40 2.04 19.72
N GLY A 91 4.23 2.10 18.40
CA GLY A 91 2.98 2.53 17.74
C GLY A 91 2.70 4.02 17.80
N LYS A 92 3.62 4.83 18.34
CA LYS A 92 3.45 6.27 18.44
C LYS A 92 4.01 7.00 17.22
N LEU A 93 3.45 8.16 16.97
CA LEU A 93 4.00 9.06 15.96
C LEU A 93 5.38 9.58 16.42
N PRO A 94 6.31 9.82 15.47
CA PRO A 94 7.61 10.37 15.81
C PRO A 94 7.46 11.77 16.43
N VAL A 95 8.29 12.07 17.42
CA VAL A 95 8.37 13.41 17.99
C VAL A 95 9.19 14.29 17.05
N ILE A 96 8.56 15.29 16.47
CA ILE A 96 9.20 16.22 15.56
C ILE A 96 9.83 17.37 16.35
N ASP A 97 11.12 17.58 16.16
CA ASP A 97 11.85 18.70 16.77
C ASP A 97 11.45 20.02 16.07
N ALA A 98 10.59 20.78 16.74
CA ALA A 98 10.11 22.05 16.20
C ALA A 98 11.18 23.14 16.04
N SER A 99 12.38 22.96 16.62
CA SER A 99 13.50 23.90 16.47
C SER A 99 14.27 23.74 15.15
N LYS A 100 14.06 22.61 14.44
CA LYS A 100 14.72 22.31 13.17
C LYS A 100 13.82 22.59 11.98
N PRO A 101 14.37 23.11 10.87
CA PRO A 101 13.62 23.23 9.65
C PRO A 101 13.20 21.82 9.16
N ARG A 102 11.96 21.71 8.68
CA ARG A 102 11.45 20.47 8.09
C ARG A 102 12.04 20.29 6.68
N PRO A 103 12.53 19.11 6.31
CA PRO A 103 12.86 18.82 4.93
C PRO A 103 11.62 18.93 4.05
N LYS A 104 11.80 19.37 2.81
CA LYS A 104 10.68 19.59 1.88
C LYS A 104 10.37 18.33 1.10
N ALA A 105 9.10 17.97 1.07
CA ALA A 105 8.58 16.89 0.24
C ALA A 105 7.60 17.41 -0.81
N ALA A 106 7.56 16.77 -1.98
CA ALA A 106 6.55 17.03 -2.99
C ALA A 106 5.72 15.77 -3.26
N ILE A 107 4.42 15.94 -3.25
CA ILE A 107 3.51 14.92 -3.77
C ILE A 107 3.35 15.17 -5.26
N ILE A 108 3.88 14.26 -6.07
CA ILE A 108 3.73 14.34 -7.53
C ILE A 108 2.44 13.64 -7.94
N ARG A 109 1.59 14.35 -8.63
CA ARG A 109 0.31 13.80 -9.12
C ARG A 109 -0.01 14.22 -10.54
N GLU A 110 -0.85 13.42 -11.17
CA GLU A 110 -1.37 13.63 -12.51
C GLU A 110 -2.90 13.50 -12.49
N LYS A 111 -3.54 13.96 -13.55
CA LYS A 111 -4.97 13.77 -13.73
C LYS A 111 -5.35 12.29 -13.65
N GLY A 112 -6.28 11.96 -12.75
CA GLY A 112 -6.70 10.59 -12.45
C GLY A 112 -5.91 9.87 -11.35
N SER A 113 -4.83 10.48 -10.83
CA SER A 113 -4.18 9.99 -9.63
C SER A 113 -5.03 10.24 -8.38
N ASN A 114 -4.74 9.53 -7.29
CA ASN A 114 -5.53 9.55 -6.05
C ASN A 114 -4.63 9.37 -4.82
N SER A 115 -5.15 9.70 -3.64
CA SER A 115 -4.49 9.59 -2.33
C SER A 115 -3.38 10.62 -2.08
N GLU A 116 -3.43 11.76 -2.77
CA GLU A 116 -2.50 12.87 -2.54
C GLU A 116 -2.62 13.47 -1.15
N ARG A 117 -3.83 13.53 -0.59
CA ARG A 117 -4.07 14.08 0.76
C ARG A 117 -3.58 13.14 1.85
N GLU A 118 -3.83 11.85 1.70
CA GLU A 118 -3.37 10.81 2.62
C GLU A 118 -1.83 10.74 2.63
N MET A 119 -1.22 10.78 1.46
CA MET A 119 0.24 10.81 1.32
C MET A 119 0.82 12.08 1.95
N ALA A 120 0.22 13.24 1.67
CA ALA A 120 0.65 14.51 2.24
C ALA A 120 0.56 14.51 3.78
N ASN A 121 -0.55 13.98 4.32
CA ASN A 121 -0.72 13.84 5.76
C ASN A 121 0.31 12.90 6.38
N ALA A 122 0.55 11.75 5.76
CA ALA A 122 1.56 10.79 6.24
C ALA A 122 2.96 11.42 6.27
N MET A 123 3.35 12.13 5.22
CA MET A 123 4.63 12.84 5.16
C MET A 123 4.70 14.00 6.18
N TYR A 124 3.62 14.76 6.36
CA TYR A 124 3.57 15.82 7.37
C TYR A 124 3.74 15.25 8.79
N LEU A 125 3.08 14.15 9.10
CA LEU A 125 3.23 13.44 10.38
C LEU A 125 4.63 12.85 10.56
N ALA A 126 5.29 12.49 9.47
CA ALA A 126 6.70 12.05 9.48
C ALA A 126 7.71 13.21 9.60
N GLY A 127 7.25 14.47 9.58
CA GLY A 127 8.10 15.64 9.83
C GLY A 127 8.50 16.44 8.58
N PHE A 128 7.91 16.17 7.43
CA PHE A 128 8.17 16.96 6.23
C PHE A 128 7.32 18.24 6.14
N ASP A 129 7.84 19.23 5.44
CA ASP A 129 7.07 20.34 4.87
C ASP A 129 6.61 19.92 3.45
N VAL A 130 5.30 19.76 3.26
CA VAL A 130 4.77 19.05 2.10
C VAL A 130 4.14 20.00 1.10
N LYS A 131 4.53 19.86 -0.16
CA LYS A 131 4.01 20.60 -1.31
C LYS A 131 3.25 19.67 -2.26
N ASP A 132 2.06 20.07 -2.68
CA ASP A 132 1.31 19.42 -3.76
C ASP A 132 1.84 19.92 -5.12
N VAL A 133 2.27 19.01 -5.99
CA VAL A 133 2.86 19.28 -7.30
C VAL A 133 2.12 18.49 -8.36
N HIS A 134 1.32 19.19 -9.15
CA HIS A 134 0.67 18.60 -10.33
C HIS A 134 1.61 18.63 -11.53
N MET A 135 1.47 17.66 -12.44
CA MET A 135 2.31 17.59 -13.65
C MET A 135 2.32 18.89 -14.45
N THR A 136 1.21 19.66 -14.45
CA THR A 136 1.18 20.99 -15.11
C THR A 136 2.16 22.00 -14.51
N ASP A 137 2.55 21.85 -13.24
CA ASP A 137 3.55 22.70 -12.60
C ASP A 137 4.95 22.41 -13.14
N LEU A 138 5.27 21.12 -13.29
CA LEU A 138 6.53 20.67 -13.89
C LEU A 138 6.60 21.01 -15.39
N ILE A 139 5.53 20.75 -16.13
CA ILE A 139 5.43 21.02 -17.57
C ILE A 139 5.58 22.51 -17.87
N SER A 140 4.97 23.38 -17.08
CA SER A 140 5.09 24.83 -17.23
C SER A 140 6.43 25.39 -16.73
N GLY A 141 7.12 24.64 -15.86
CA GLY A 141 8.33 25.09 -15.18
C GLY A 141 8.07 25.98 -13.95
N ARG A 142 6.85 25.99 -13.42
CA ARG A 142 6.54 26.63 -12.13
C ARG A 142 7.18 25.90 -10.96
N GLU A 143 7.41 24.60 -11.12
CA GLU A 143 8.13 23.75 -10.20
C GLU A 143 9.32 23.10 -10.90
N THR A 144 10.46 23.07 -10.23
CA THR A 144 11.73 22.50 -10.75
C THR A 144 12.30 21.41 -9.84
N LEU A 145 11.70 21.16 -8.69
CA LEU A 145 12.11 20.21 -7.65
C LEU A 145 13.46 20.51 -7.00
N GLU A 146 14.11 21.66 -7.30
CA GLU A 146 15.43 22.00 -6.75
C GLU A 146 15.45 22.10 -5.22
N GLY A 147 14.37 22.59 -4.62
CA GLY A 147 14.24 22.73 -3.17
C GLY A 147 13.60 21.51 -2.48
N ILE A 148 13.35 20.41 -3.19
CA ILE A 148 12.65 19.23 -2.70
C ILE A 148 13.66 18.14 -2.36
N GLN A 149 13.57 17.54 -1.16
CA GLN A 149 14.40 16.41 -0.71
C GLN A 149 13.67 15.07 -0.84
N PHE A 150 12.34 15.05 -0.88
CA PHE A 150 11.59 13.81 -0.99
C PHE A 150 10.43 13.94 -1.97
N ILE A 151 10.30 13.04 -2.93
CA ILE A 151 9.12 12.97 -3.78
C ILE A 151 8.31 11.72 -3.53
N GLY A 152 6.99 11.87 -3.46
CA GLY A 152 6.01 10.80 -3.44
C GLY A 152 5.16 10.82 -4.70
N ALA A 153 5.24 9.77 -5.52
CA ALA A 153 4.30 9.57 -6.61
C ALA A 153 3.13 8.72 -6.11
N VAL A 154 1.92 9.28 -6.19
CA VAL A 154 0.71 8.67 -5.63
C VAL A 154 0.10 7.58 -6.52
N GLY A 155 -0.88 6.87 -5.96
CA GLY A 155 -1.67 5.87 -6.66
C GLY A 155 -2.76 6.43 -7.56
N GLY A 156 -3.67 5.58 -7.98
CA GLY A 156 -4.82 5.91 -8.81
C GLY A 156 -4.72 5.35 -10.23
N PHE A 157 -5.32 6.04 -11.18
CA PHE A 157 -5.39 5.66 -12.59
C PHE A 157 -5.04 6.89 -13.46
N SER A 158 -3.77 7.27 -13.47
CA SER A 158 -3.30 8.44 -14.19
C SER A 158 -3.67 8.37 -15.68
N ASN A 159 -4.26 9.44 -16.22
CA ASN A 159 -4.78 9.49 -17.59
C ASN A 159 -5.72 8.32 -17.93
N SER A 160 -6.48 7.81 -16.93
CA SER A 160 -7.39 6.66 -17.02
C SER A 160 -6.71 5.38 -17.52
N ASP A 161 -5.39 5.28 -17.39
CA ASP A 161 -4.55 4.16 -17.87
C ASP A 161 -4.80 3.74 -19.33
N VAL A 162 -5.23 4.67 -20.18
CA VAL A 162 -5.63 4.40 -21.58
C VAL A 162 -4.52 3.72 -22.39
N LEU A 163 -3.28 4.08 -22.13
CA LEU A 163 -2.10 3.49 -22.80
C LEU A 163 -1.50 2.31 -22.03
N GLY A 164 -2.09 1.94 -20.90
CA GLY A 164 -1.54 1.06 -19.88
C GLY A 164 -1.08 1.85 -18.66
N SER A 165 -0.90 1.15 -17.54
CA SER A 165 -0.66 1.76 -16.23
C SER A 165 0.52 2.73 -16.25
N ALA A 166 0.26 3.97 -15.84
CA ALA A 166 1.19 5.09 -15.72
C ALA A 166 1.91 5.51 -17.02
N LYS A 167 1.67 4.91 -18.17
CA LYS A 167 2.38 5.26 -19.41
C LYS A 167 2.11 6.68 -19.89
N GLY A 168 0.86 7.14 -19.76
CA GLY A 168 0.52 8.54 -20.05
C GLY A 168 1.26 9.51 -19.14
N TRP A 169 1.35 9.19 -17.86
CA TRP A 169 2.08 9.98 -16.87
C TRP A 169 3.59 9.98 -17.14
N ALA A 170 4.16 8.81 -17.41
CA ALA A 170 5.57 8.69 -17.81
C ALA A 170 5.86 9.51 -19.08
N GLY A 171 4.96 9.47 -20.07
CA GLY A 171 5.06 10.26 -21.28
C GLY A 171 5.11 11.76 -21.01
N ALA A 172 4.35 12.27 -20.02
CA ALA A 172 4.39 13.68 -19.63
C ALA A 172 5.77 14.10 -19.10
N PHE A 173 6.50 13.20 -18.42
CA PHE A 173 7.89 13.44 -18.04
C PHE A 173 8.85 13.30 -19.23
N LEU A 174 8.73 12.22 -19.99
CA LEU A 174 9.72 11.86 -21.02
C LEU A 174 9.73 12.85 -22.20
N TYR A 175 8.55 13.33 -22.60
CA TYR A 175 8.38 14.16 -23.79
C TYR A 175 8.21 15.65 -23.52
N ASN A 176 8.28 16.07 -22.25
CA ASN A 176 8.34 17.50 -21.91
C ASN A 176 9.72 17.84 -21.32
N GLU A 177 10.43 18.75 -22.00
CA GLU A 177 11.81 19.11 -21.65
C GLU A 177 11.95 19.62 -20.21
N LYS A 178 11.04 20.49 -19.74
CA LYS A 178 11.10 21.05 -18.38
C LYS A 178 10.86 20.01 -17.31
N ALA A 179 9.82 19.18 -17.47
CA ALA A 179 9.50 18.11 -16.54
C ALA A 179 10.62 17.06 -16.51
N ASN A 180 11.15 16.69 -17.67
CA ASN A 180 12.27 15.74 -17.77
C ASN A 180 13.53 16.26 -17.08
N THR A 181 13.87 17.54 -17.30
CA THR A 181 15.02 18.20 -16.69
C THR A 181 14.87 18.28 -15.17
N ALA A 182 13.70 18.68 -14.66
CA ALA A 182 13.42 18.73 -13.23
C ALA A 182 13.60 17.36 -12.57
N LEU A 183 13.04 16.30 -13.18
CA LEU A 183 13.15 14.93 -12.68
C LEU A 183 14.60 14.45 -12.68
N LYS A 184 15.31 14.62 -13.79
CA LYS A 184 16.72 14.21 -13.90
C LYS A 184 17.62 14.93 -12.92
N ASN A 185 17.42 16.24 -12.71
CA ASN A 185 18.19 17.02 -11.74
C ASN A 185 17.88 16.56 -10.31
N PHE A 186 16.63 16.22 -10.00
CA PHE A 186 16.25 15.66 -8.71
C PHE A 186 17.02 14.35 -8.43
N PHE A 187 16.99 13.39 -9.35
CA PHE A 187 17.64 12.08 -9.18
C PHE A 187 19.18 12.11 -9.26
N LYS A 188 19.79 13.19 -9.75
CA LYS A 188 21.26 13.37 -9.71
C LYS A 188 21.77 13.81 -8.32
N ARG A 189 20.90 14.28 -7.46
CA ARG A 189 21.29 14.78 -6.14
C ARG A 189 21.37 13.62 -5.14
N GLU A 190 22.36 13.68 -4.25
CA GLU A 190 22.57 12.67 -3.19
C GLU A 190 21.71 12.90 -1.95
N ASP A 191 21.10 14.08 -1.81
CA ASP A 191 20.25 14.47 -0.68
C ASP A 191 18.76 14.23 -0.93
N THR A 192 18.41 13.37 -1.86
CA THR A 192 17.02 13.11 -2.26
C THR A 192 16.60 11.67 -2.06
N LEU A 193 15.31 11.50 -1.78
CA LEU A 193 14.63 10.21 -1.69
C LEU A 193 13.34 10.24 -2.48
N SER A 194 12.87 9.06 -2.90
CA SER A 194 11.61 8.93 -3.64
C SER A 194 10.83 7.69 -3.22
N VAL A 195 9.51 7.78 -3.33
CA VAL A 195 8.61 6.64 -3.18
C VAL A 195 7.51 6.68 -4.23
N GLY A 196 7.21 5.54 -4.83
CA GLY A 196 6.07 5.36 -5.72
C GLY A 196 5.10 4.31 -5.14
N ILE A 197 3.84 4.69 -5.01
CA ILE A 197 2.81 3.81 -4.47
C ILE A 197 1.81 3.48 -5.58
N CYS A 198 1.51 2.20 -5.80
CA CYS A 198 0.55 1.72 -6.78
C CYS A 198 0.84 2.28 -8.18
N ASN A 199 0.01 3.18 -8.73
CA ASN A 199 0.25 3.83 -10.02
C ASN A 199 1.57 4.64 -10.03
N GLY A 200 1.97 5.20 -8.89
CA GLY A 200 3.29 5.82 -8.72
C GLY A 200 4.45 4.82 -8.80
N CYS A 201 4.28 3.58 -8.32
CA CYS A 201 5.26 2.51 -8.51
C CYS A 201 5.39 2.14 -10.00
N GLN A 202 4.27 2.03 -10.70
CA GLN A 202 4.23 1.79 -12.15
C GLN A 202 4.91 2.94 -12.91
N LEU A 203 4.73 4.19 -12.47
CA LEU A 203 5.43 5.36 -13.02
C LEU A 203 6.96 5.21 -12.87
N MET A 204 7.43 4.83 -11.68
CA MET A 204 8.87 4.65 -11.43
C MET A 204 9.47 3.56 -12.34
N MET A 205 8.70 2.50 -12.61
CA MET A 205 9.10 1.45 -13.55
C MET A 205 9.14 1.94 -15.01
N GLU A 206 8.12 2.68 -15.46
CA GLU A 206 8.07 3.21 -16.83
C GLU A 206 9.14 4.29 -17.09
N LEU A 207 9.57 5.00 -16.05
CA LEU A 207 10.65 5.99 -16.10
C LEU A 207 12.05 5.38 -15.84
N GLU A 208 12.13 4.04 -15.64
CA GLU A 208 13.39 3.30 -15.42
C GLU A 208 14.18 3.76 -14.19
N LEU A 209 13.47 4.28 -13.17
CA LEU A 209 14.06 4.86 -11.97
C LEU A 209 14.39 3.85 -10.85
N ILE A 210 13.89 2.61 -10.97
CA ILE A 210 14.06 1.60 -9.91
C ILE A 210 15.49 1.01 -9.95
N THR A 211 16.02 0.78 -11.13
CA THR A 211 17.37 0.24 -11.35
C THR A 211 18.00 0.95 -12.55
N PRO A 212 18.33 2.25 -12.42
CA PRO A 212 18.81 3.05 -13.55
C PRO A 212 20.17 2.57 -14.11
N GLU A 213 20.91 1.79 -13.35
CA GLU A 213 22.19 1.19 -13.72
C GLU A 213 22.06 -0.05 -14.61
N HIS A 214 20.87 -0.63 -14.75
CA HIS A 214 20.65 -1.80 -15.59
C HIS A 214 20.52 -1.42 -17.08
N GLU A 215 21.09 -2.22 -17.98
CA GLU A 215 20.93 -2.05 -19.44
C GLU A 215 19.52 -2.42 -19.92
N VAL A 216 18.89 -3.39 -19.25
CA VAL A 216 17.51 -3.83 -19.53
C VAL A 216 16.67 -3.64 -18.28
N HIS A 217 15.59 -2.91 -18.42
CA HIS A 217 14.75 -2.53 -17.29
C HIS A 217 13.55 -3.45 -17.11
N GLY A 218 13.11 -3.58 -15.86
CA GLY A 218 11.89 -4.30 -15.49
C GLY A 218 10.64 -3.65 -16.04
N LYS A 219 9.56 -4.43 -16.13
CA LYS A 219 8.23 -3.96 -16.54
C LYS A 219 7.18 -4.44 -15.56
N MET A 220 6.11 -3.66 -15.41
CA MET A 220 4.90 -4.10 -14.72
C MET A 220 3.97 -4.80 -15.71
N HIS A 221 3.43 -5.94 -15.31
CA HIS A 221 2.52 -6.75 -16.10
C HIS A 221 1.18 -6.92 -15.38
N HIS A 222 0.16 -7.30 -16.14
CA HIS A 222 -1.12 -7.70 -15.59
C HIS A 222 -0.96 -8.80 -14.54
N ASN A 223 -1.82 -8.73 -13.52
CA ASN A 223 -1.95 -9.79 -12.52
C ASN A 223 -2.19 -11.14 -13.21
N THR A 224 -1.77 -12.22 -12.57
CA THR A 224 -1.96 -13.59 -13.12
C THR A 224 -3.44 -13.92 -13.32
N SER A 225 -4.34 -13.37 -12.50
CA SER A 225 -5.80 -13.48 -12.66
C SER A 225 -6.34 -12.71 -13.86
N ASN A 226 -5.55 -11.81 -14.45
CA ASN A 226 -5.92 -10.91 -15.53
C ASN A 226 -7.08 -9.97 -15.18
N LYS A 227 -7.23 -9.65 -13.91
CA LYS A 227 -8.18 -8.67 -13.39
C LYS A 227 -7.56 -7.78 -12.30
N HIS A 228 -8.29 -6.74 -11.91
CA HIS A 228 -7.97 -5.94 -10.73
C HIS A 228 -8.13 -6.79 -9.46
N GLU A 229 -7.10 -6.83 -8.63
CA GLU A 229 -7.08 -7.50 -7.34
C GLU A 229 -7.12 -6.47 -6.22
N SER A 230 -7.98 -6.69 -5.23
CA SER A 230 -8.03 -5.91 -4.00
C SER A 230 -8.08 -6.85 -2.80
N GLY A 231 -7.27 -6.58 -1.79
CA GLY A 231 -7.25 -7.39 -0.58
C GLY A 231 -6.27 -6.89 0.46
N PHE A 232 -6.44 -7.41 1.67
CA PHE A 232 -5.49 -7.21 2.76
C PHE A 232 -4.58 -8.43 2.83
N THR A 233 -3.28 -8.21 2.85
CA THR A 233 -2.26 -9.26 2.90
C THR A 233 -1.12 -8.82 3.82
N SER A 234 -0.04 -9.57 3.86
CA SER A 234 1.15 -9.16 4.60
C SER A 234 2.41 -9.29 3.76
N VAL A 235 3.38 -8.44 4.08
CA VAL A 235 4.71 -8.45 3.51
C VAL A 235 5.75 -8.55 4.62
N THR A 236 6.81 -9.32 4.37
CA THR A 236 7.98 -9.38 5.25
C THR A 236 9.09 -8.52 4.67
N VAL A 237 9.57 -7.57 5.46
CA VAL A 237 10.70 -6.70 5.09
C VAL A 237 11.96 -7.53 5.06
N GLN A 238 12.61 -7.57 3.90
CA GLN A 238 13.84 -8.32 3.68
C GLN A 238 15.04 -7.53 4.19
N LYS A 239 16.20 -8.19 4.29
CA LYS A 239 17.48 -7.49 4.50
C LYS A 239 17.70 -6.51 3.36
N ASN A 240 17.92 -5.24 3.69
CA ASN A 240 18.01 -4.18 2.70
C ASN A 240 18.88 -3.01 3.21
N ASN A 241 19.27 -2.13 2.29
CA ASN A 241 20.01 -0.91 2.59
C ASN A 241 19.17 0.37 2.37
N SER A 242 17.85 0.24 2.28
CA SER A 242 16.95 1.37 2.11
C SER A 242 17.00 2.30 3.33
N VAL A 243 17.10 3.59 3.10
CA VAL A 243 17.01 4.61 4.16
C VAL A 243 15.66 4.52 4.90
N MET A 244 14.59 4.18 4.19
CA MET A 244 13.23 4.12 4.75
C MET A 244 12.93 2.80 5.47
N LEU A 245 13.47 1.66 5.02
CA LEU A 245 13.00 0.34 5.42
C LEU A 245 14.04 -0.54 6.12
N SER A 246 15.33 -0.15 6.13
CA SER A 246 16.39 -0.98 6.72
C SER A 246 16.19 -1.27 8.22
N THR A 247 15.63 -0.31 8.97
CA THR A 247 15.33 -0.49 10.40
C THR A 247 14.15 -1.41 10.68
N LEU A 248 13.39 -1.80 9.65
CA LEU A 248 12.24 -2.70 9.72
C LEU A 248 12.58 -4.12 9.27
N GLU A 249 13.84 -4.46 9.02
CA GLU A 249 14.28 -5.79 8.60
C GLU A 249 13.72 -6.88 9.50
N GLY A 250 13.17 -7.94 8.89
CA GLY A 250 12.57 -9.08 9.58
C GLY A 250 11.15 -8.85 10.10
N THR A 251 10.60 -7.64 9.98
CA THR A 251 9.20 -7.38 10.38
C THR A 251 8.22 -7.87 9.32
N THR A 252 7.02 -8.24 9.78
CA THR A 252 5.90 -8.60 8.90
C THR A 252 4.77 -7.59 9.09
N LEU A 253 4.48 -6.84 8.04
CA LEU A 253 3.52 -5.76 8.06
C LEU A 253 2.27 -6.10 7.27
N GLY A 254 1.09 -5.71 7.77
CA GLY A 254 -0.16 -5.76 7.03
C GLY A 254 -0.21 -4.66 5.96
N VAL A 255 -0.57 -5.04 4.74
CA VAL A 255 -0.68 -4.10 3.62
C VAL A 255 -1.95 -4.36 2.82
N TRP A 256 -2.54 -3.27 2.32
CA TRP A 256 -3.59 -3.36 1.32
C TRP A 256 -2.97 -3.41 -0.08
N ILE A 257 -3.43 -4.35 -0.89
CA ILE A 257 -3.15 -4.37 -2.33
C ILE A 257 -4.39 -3.93 -3.09
N SER A 258 -4.20 -3.19 -4.18
CA SER A 258 -5.27 -2.79 -5.09
C SER A 258 -4.65 -2.43 -6.44
N HIS A 259 -4.59 -3.40 -7.36
CA HIS A 259 -3.95 -3.21 -8.67
C HIS A 259 -4.42 -4.21 -9.71
N GLY A 260 -4.43 -3.81 -10.98
CA GLY A 260 -4.64 -4.68 -12.15
C GLY A 260 -3.32 -5.09 -12.81
N GLU A 261 -2.31 -4.25 -12.70
CA GLU A 261 -0.95 -4.44 -13.23
C GLU A 261 0.06 -4.31 -12.07
N GLY A 262 0.18 -5.36 -11.26
CA GLY A 262 1.06 -5.40 -10.08
C GLY A 262 2.15 -6.47 -10.14
N LYS A 263 2.28 -7.18 -11.29
CA LYS A 263 3.26 -8.25 -11.45
C LYS A 263 4.58 -7.70 -12.03
N PHE A 264 5.64 -7.69 -11.22
CA PHE A 264 6.98 -7.36 -11.69
C PHE A 264 7.48 -8.44 -12.64
N LYS A 265 7.94 -8.03 -13.81
CA LYS A 265 8.74 -8.85 -14.71
C LYS A 265 10.16 -8.28 -14.75
N LEU A 266 11.05 -8.94 -14.04
CA LEU A 266 12.43 -8.54 -13.91
C LEU A 266 13.29 -9.28 -14.94
N PRO A 267 14.12 -8.60 -15.73
CA PRO A 267 14.97 -9.23 -16.76
C PRO A 267 16.15 -10.03 -16.18
N TYR A 268 16.60 -9.68 -14.97
CA TYR A 268 17.70 -10.35 -14.30
C TYR A 268 17.19 -11.17 -13.11
N SER A 269 18.05 -11.98 -12.51
CA SER A 269 17.75 -12.72 -11.27
C SER A 269 17.55 -11.78 -10.07
N GLU A 270 16.81 -12.22 -9.06
CA GLU A 270 16.43 -11.39 -7.90
C GLU A 270 17.61 -10.81 -7.13
N ASP A 271 18.77 -11.50 -7.13
CA ASP A 271 19.99 -11.04 -6.47
C ASP A 271 20.60 -9.76 -7.10
N LYS A 272 20.12 -9.36 -8.29
CA LYS A 272 20.50 -8.10 -8.95
C LYS A 272 19.62 -6.93 -8.55
N TYR A 273 18.69 -7.13 -7.64
CA TYR A 273 17.74 -6.10 -7.19
C TYR A 273 17.76 -5.96 -5.68
N ASN A 274 17.61 -4.74 -5.18
CA ASN A 274 17.38 -4.48 -3.77
C ASN A 274 15.90 -4.69 -3.45
N ILE A 275 15.50 -5.95 -3.27
CA ILE A 275 14.11 -6.31 -2.95
C ILE A 275 13.88 -6.09 -1.46
N VAL A 276 13.22 -4.99 -1.13
CA VAL A 276 13.03 -4.53 0.25
C VAL A 276 11.89 -5.25 0.99
N ALA A 277 10.94 -5.84 0.27
CA ALA A 277 9.84 -6.58 0.88
C ALA A 277 9.35 -7.69 -0.05
N LYS A 278 8.90 -8.81 0.52
CA LYS A 278 8.23 -9.90 -0.19
C LYS A 278 6.90 -10.22 0.49
N TYR A 279 5.94 -10.73 -0.26
CA TYR A 279 4.72 -11.28 0.34
C TYR A 279 5.08 -12.35 1.36
N ALA A 280 4.41 -12.34 2.50
CA ALA A 280 4.72 -13.27 3.60
C ALA A 280 4.20 -14.70 3.33
N TYR A 281 3.29 -14.85 2.37
CA TYR A 281 2.74 -16.12 1.89
C TYR A 281 2.24 -15.97 0.45
N GLU A 282 2.20 -17.09 -0.26
CA GLU A 282 1.71 -17.21 -1.63
C GLU A 282 0.17 -17.42 -1.69
#